data_ce196cd6b1146e6b19c94d6d27ced19e
#
_entry.id   ce196cd6b1146e6b19c94d6d27ced19e
#
_cell.length_a   1.000
_cell.length_b   1.000
_cell.length_c   1.000
_cell.angle_alpha   90.00
_cell.angle_beta   90.00
_cell.angle_gamma   90.00
#
_symmetry.space_group_name_H-M   'P 1'
#
loop_
_entity.id
_entity.type
_entity.pdbx_description
1 polymer ?
#
loop_
_entity_poly.entity_id
_entity_poly.type
_entity_poly.pdbx_seq_one_letter_code
_entity_poly.pdbx_strand_id
1 'polypeptide(L)'
;MTVHGIAYVEFHCEDASKYAAQLRDDYGFVIGEPAIPVRPGLTRLTARQGRIVLVLTSAAALDDPVSDFVRRHGDGAAVLAVLCEDGADAARQAEEAVRKGATPVEGTTVAGFGDLALRFVGRDDPLLAGPEPDPAALLQEIDHLAVCVPAGTLAPAVRYSEDALGFRVIFSEYLEIGTQAMNSQVVQSPCGGVTLTLLEPDTSREPGQIDRFLDANAGAGVQHLAYRTDDVATAVRTLAGRGVSFLTTPGTYYDALPGRLGDTEIPARVLRELNLLVDQDHGGQLFQIFTRSTHPRNTFFQELIERRGAGTFGSANIKALYEAVERERADSA
;
A
#
# COMPACT_ATOMS: atom_id res chain seq x y z
N MET A 1 -10.48 2.45 19.95
CA MET A 1 -9.96 3.55 19.13
C MET A 1 -10.94 3.89 18.04
N THR A 2 -11.09 5.18 17.71
CA THR A 2 -12.01 5.64 16.65
C THR A 2 -11.17 6.38 15.62
N VAL A 3 -10.77 5.67 14.56
CA VAL A 3 -10.13 6.27 13.37
C VAL A 3 -11.12 6.19 12.22
N HIS A 4 -11.11 7.19 11.33
CA HIS A 4 -12.09 7.33 10.25
C HIS A 4 -11.56 6.90 8.88
N GLY A 5 -10.27 6.68 8.75
CA GLY A 5 -9.64 6.27 7.49
C GLY A 5 -8.15 6.58 7.44
N ILE A 6 -7.57 6.41 6.27
CA ILE A 6 -6.22 6.86 5.97
C ILE A 6 -6.28 8.35 5.65
N ALA A 7 -5.54 9.16 6.41
CA ALA A 7 -5.43 10.59 6.16
C ALA A 7 -4.42 10.86 5.01
N TYR A 8 -3.23 10.31 5.13
CA TYR A 8 -2.19 10.34 4.09
C TYR A 8 -1.14 9.26 4.34
N VAL A 9 -0.34 8.98 3.32
CA VAL A 9 0.91 8.22 3.45
C VAL A 9 2.07 9.16 3.13
N GLU A 10 3.03 9.30 4.07
CA GLU A 10 4.23 10.10 3.86
C GLU A 10 5.37 9.20 3.38
N PHE A 11 5.92 9.55 2.23
CA PHE A 11 7.10 8.92 1.65
C PHE A 11 8.34 9.74 1.97
N HIS A 12 9.38 9.08 2.47
CA HIS A 12 10.71 9.63 2.48
C HIS A 12 11.40 9.24 1.16
N CYS A 13 11.92 10.24 0.46
CA CYS A 13 12.47 10.11 -0.88
C CYS A 13 13.88 10.70 -0.96
N GLU A 14 14.72 10.18 -1.84
CA GLU A 14 15.98 10.83 -2.21
C GLU A 14 15.71 12.20 -2.86
N ASP A 15 14.68 12.25 -3.74
CA ASP A 15 14.24 13.48 -4.41
C ASP A 15 12.71 13.52 -4.48
N ALA A 16 12.09 14.27 -3.57
CA ALA A 16 10.63 14.45 -3.51
C ALA A 16 10.06 15.10 -4.79
N SER A 17 10.82 16.00 -5.44
CA SER A 17 10.38 16.69 -6.65
C SER A 17 10.33 15.75 -7.85
N LYS A 18 11.31 14.85 -7.97
CA LYS A 18 11.35 13.83 -9.00
C LYS A 18 10.20 12.83 -8.85
N TYR A 19 9.94 12.38 -7.62
CA TYR A 19 8.84 11.46 -7.36
C TYR A 19 7.47 12.13 -7.56
N ALA A 20 7.33 13.41 -7.17
CA ALA A 20 6.14 14.20 -7.45
C ALA A 20 5.87 14.34 -8.96
N ALA A 21 6.91 14.60 -9.75
CA ALA A 21 6.79 14.66 -11.21
C ALA A 21 6.31 13.33 -11.79
N GLN A 22 6.85 12.20 -11.33
CA GLN A 22 6.39 10.87 -11.74
C GLN A 22 4.91 10.64 -11.39
N LEU A 23 4.49 10.95 -10.17
CA LEU A 23 3.08 10.80 -9.76
C LEU A 23 2.14 11.67 -10.60
N ARG A 24 2.56 12.89 -10.94
CA ARG A 24 1.80 13.77 -11.83
C ARG A 24 1.70 13.22 -13.24
N ASP A 25 2.82 12.86 -13.83
CA ASP A 25 2.92 12.54 -15.27
C ASP A 25 2.35 11.13 -15.55
N ASP A 26 2.69 10.15 -14.73
CA ASP A 26 2.29 8.75 -14.92
C ASP A 26 0.89 8.49 -14.35
N TYR A 27 0.59 8.98 -13.13
CA TYR A 27 -0.64 8.64 -12.42
C TYR A 27 -1.69 9.75 -12.44
N GLY A 28 -1.33 10.98 -12.80
CA GLY A 28 -2.26 12.11 -12.88
C GLY A 28 -2.58 12.75 -11.52
N PHE A 29 -1.68 12.63 -10.54
CA PHE A 29 -1.83 13.33 -9.29
C PHE A 29 -1.65 14.84 -9.46
N VAL A 30 -2.43 15.60 -8.73
CA VAL A 30 -2.25 17.06 -8.58
C VAL A 30 -1.20 17.30 -7.50
N ILE A 31 -0.11 17.97 -7.89
CA ILE A 31 0.99 18.28 -6.98
C ILE A 31 0.80 19.66 -6.38
N GLY A 32 1.03 19.79 -5.07
CA GLY A 32 0.94 21.03 -4.32
C GLY A 32 2.01 21.14 -3.24
N GLU A 33 2.15 22.32 -2.69
CA GLU A 33 2.93 22.57 -1.49
C GLU A 33 2.02 22.46 -0.26
N PRO A 34 2.53 21.95 0.89
CA PRO A 34 1.73 21.93 2.12
C PRO A 34 1.47 23.34 2.63
N ALA A 35 0.33 23.52 3.29
CA ALA A 35 -0.07 24.81 3.87
C ALA A 35 0.73 25.19 5.15
N ILE A 36 1.76 24.44 5.49
CA ILE A 36 2.63 24.69 6.66
C ILE A 36 4.05 25.02 6.22
N PRO A 37 4.76 25.86 6.97
CA PRO A 37 6.18 26.10 6.74
C PRO A 37 6.97 24.78 6.83
N VAL A 38 7.80 24.54 5.82
CA VAL A 38 8.75 23.43 5.82
C VAL A 38 10.07 23.95 6.38
N ARG A 39 10.70 23.21 7.33
CA ARG A 39 11.98 23.64 7.89
C ARG A 39 13.05 23.74 6.81
N PRO A 40 14.01 24.68 6.93
CA PRO A 40 15.11 24.78 5.97
C PRO A 40 15.83 23.45 5.75
N GLY A 41 16.13 23.13 4.50
CA GLY A 41 16.81 21.89 4.12
C GLY A 41 15.87 20.70 3.88
N LEU A 42 14.55 20.83 4.10
CA LEU A 42 13.57 19.87 3.64
C LEU A 42 12.82 20.37 2.41
N THR A 43 12.53 19.44 1.50
CA THR A 43 11.51 19.60 0.47
C THR A 43 10.33 18.73 0.86
N ARG A 44 9.14 19.31 0.91
CA ARG A 44 7.90 18.57 1.18
C ARG A 44 6.82 18.99 0.19
N LEU A 45 6.24 18.00 -0.49
CA LEU A 45 5.19 18.18 -1.48
C LEU A 45 4.00 17.30 -1.13
N THR A 46 2.81 17.69 -1.59
CA THR A 46 1.61 16.86 -1.53
C THR A 46 1.22 16.42 -2.93
N ALA A 47 0.82 15.15 -3.09
CA ALA A 47 0.25 14.62 -4.31
C ALA A 47 -1.16 14.12 -4.01
N ARG A 48 -2.16 14.58 -4.76
CA ARG A 48 -3.58 14.34 -4.49
C ARG A 48 -4.30 13.81 -5.72
N GLN A 49 -5.15 12.80 -5.49
CA GLN A 49 -6.10 12.32 -6.49
C GLN A 49 -7.28 11.64 -5.78
N GLY A 50 -8.52 11.98 -6.10
CA GLY A 50 -9.67 11.53 -5.33
C GLY A 50 -9.49 11.87 -3.84
N ARG A 51 -9.66 10.89 -2.97
CA ARG A 51 -9.38 10.99 -1.53
C ARG A 51 -7.93 10.63 -1.14
N ILE A 52 -7.10 10.27 -2.12
CA ILE A 52 -5.72 9.90 -1.88
C ILE A 52 -4.89 11.15 -1.61
N VAL A 53 -4.16 11.15 -0.52
CA VAL A 53 -3.14 12.16 -0.21
C VAL A 53 -1.82 11.44 0.06
N LEU A 54 -0.82 11.74 -0.75
CA LEU A 54 0.56 11.32 -0.51
C LEU A 54 1.37 12.56 -0.14
N VAL A 55 2.21 12.44 0.87
CA VAL A 55 3.17 13.46 1.28
C VAL A 55 4.56 12.98 0.89
N LEU A 56 5.30 13.78 0.16
CA LEU A 56 6.62 13.43 -0.35
C LEU A 56 7.65 14.32 0.32
N THR A 57 8.57 13.73 1.08
CA THR A 57 9.55 14.47 1.86
C THR A 57 10.97 14.02 1.50
N SER A 58 11.84 14.96 1.18
CA SER A 58 13.28 14.74 1.02
C SER A 58 14.08 15.76 1.83
N ALA A 59 15.31 15.40 2.23
CA ALA A 59 16.19 16.25 3.01
C ALA A 59 17.54 16.47 2.29
N ALA A 60 18.05 17.70 2.38
CA ALA A 60 19.37 18.05 1.84
C ALA A 60 20.53 17.59 2.74
N ALA A 61 20.31 17.53 4.06
CA ALA A 61 21.33 17.14 5.03
C ALA A 61 21.38 15.62 5.19
N LEU A 62 22.58 15.04 5.11
CA LEU A 62 22.77 13.59 5.18
C LEU A 62 22.51 13.00 6.58
N ASP A 63 22.59 13.80 7.63
CA ASP A 63 22.31 13.45 9.03
C ASP A 63 20.85 13.70 9.44
N ASP A 64 20.01 14.06 8.47
CA ASP A 64 18.58 14.19 8.70
C ASP A 64 17.90 12.82 8.83
N PRO A 65 16.91 12.65 9.72
CA PRO A 65 16.13 11.40 9.83
C PRO A 65 15.51 10.92 8.51
N VAL A 66 15.09 11.85 7.64
CA VAL A 66 14.58 11.51 6.29
C VAL A 66 15.67 10.85 5.44
N SER A 67 16.88 11.45 5.42
CA SER A 67 18.03 10.89 4.71
C SER A 67 18.49 9.55 5.30
N ASP A 68 18.40 9.40 6.63
CA ASP A 68 18.69 8.15 7.32
C ASP A 68 17.73 7.03 6.91
N PHE A 69 16.42 7.32 6.80
CA PHE A 69 15.43 6.38 6.31
C PHE A 69 15.76 5.95 4.86
N VAL A 70 15.96 6.93 3.97
CA VAL A 70 16.27 6.66 2.55
C VAL A 70 17.57 5.86 2.39
N ARG A 71 18.59 6.15 3.18
CA ARG A 71 19.86 5.40 3.16
C ARG A 71 19.65 3.93 3.56
N ARG A 72 18.77 3.64 4.54
CA ARG A 72 18.47 2.27 5.00
C ARG A 72 17.55 1.53 4.04
N HIS A 73 16.46 2.15 3.63
CA HIS A 73 15.34 1.51 2.94
C HIS A 73 15.24 1.84 1.45
N GLY A 74 15.89 2.91 0.99
CA GLY A 74 15.54 3.57 -0.27
C GLY A 74 14.31 4.45 -0.11
N ASP A 75 13.77 4.94 -1.21
CA ASP A 75 12.50 5.66 -1.19
C ASP A 75 11.40 4.73 -0.70
N GLY A 76 10.52 5.20 0.18
CA GLY A 76 9.49 4.33 0.74
C GLY A 76 8.53 5.06 1.68
N ALA A 77 7.43 4.38 2.02
CA ALA A 77 6.46 4.88 2.98
C ALA A 77 7.06 4.84 4.40
N ALA A 78 7.23 6.01 4.99
CA ALA A 78 7.81 6.19 6.32
C ALA A 78 6.73 6.45 7.39
N VAL A 79 5.60 7.06 7.01
CA VAL A 79 4.50 7.36 7.93
C VAL A 79 3.16 7.00 7.30
N LEU A 80 2.36 6.23 8.01
CA LEU A 80 0.93 6.08 7.78
C LEU A 80 0.18 7.01 8.74
N ALA A 81 -0.46 8.04 8.21
CA ALA A 81 -1.32 8.91 8.99
C ALA A 81 -2.77 8.42 8.96
N VAL A 82 -3.35 8.25 10.15
CA VAL A 82 -4.74 7.81 10.33
C VAL A 82 -5.60 8.97 10.81
N LEU A 83 -6.78 9.10 10.19
CA LEU A 83 -7.68 10.21 10.38
C LEU A 83 -8.51 10.05 11.67
N CYS A 84 -8.46 11.02 12.54
CA CYS A 84 -9.29 11.22 13.71
C CYS A 84 -10.27 12.39 13.48
N GLU A 85 -11.18 12.64 14.42
CA GLU A 85 -12.17 13.72 14.27
C GLU A 85 -11.51 15.09 14.22
N ASP A 86 -10.65 15.38 15.20
CA ASP A 86 -9.87 16.61 15.32
C ASP A 86 -8.51 16.36 15.98
N GLY A 87 -7.69 17.41 16.10
CA GLY A 87 -6.36 17.31 16.72
C GLY A 87 -6.41 16.87 18.20
N ALA A 88 -7.45 17.21 18.95
CA ALA A 88 -7.62 16.77 20.33
C ALA A 88 -7.98 15.28 20.40
N ASP A 89 -8.78 14.79 19.45
CA ASP A 89 -9.06 13.37 19.32
C ASP A 89 -7.80 12.60 18.91
N ALA A 90 -7.03 13.12 17.96
CA ALA A 90 -5.76 12.51 17.54
C ALA A 90 -4.82 12.32 18.73
N ALA A 91 -4.68 13.34 19.58
CA ALA A 91 -3.86 13.24 20.82
C ALA A 91 -4.38 12.15 21.76
N ARG A 92 -5.69 12.08 22.00
CA ARG A 92 -6.30 11.03 22.85
C ARG A 92 -6.08 9.63 22.29
N GLN A 93 -6.22 9.45 20.96
CA GLN A 93 -6.02 8.14 20.29
C GLN A 93 -4.53 7.72 20.40
N ALA A 94 -3.58 8.64 20.21
CA ALA A 94 -2.15 8.36 20.39
C ALA A 94 -1.81 7.97 21.84
N GLU A 95 -2.33 8.71 22.83
CA GLU A 95 -2.17 8.37 24.24
C GLU A 95 -2.77 7.01 24.60
N GLU A 96 -3.94 6.69 24.04
CA GLU A 96 -4.58 5.38 24.21
C GLU A 96 -3.74 4.26 23.61
N ALA A 97 -3.16 4.45 22.41
CA ALA A 97 -2.26 3.50 21.81
C ALA A 97 -1.03 3.23 22.69
N VAL A 98 -0.42 4.30 23.21
CA VAL A 98 0.73 4.20 24.13
C VAL A 98 0.36 3.46 25.41
N ARG A 99 -0.79 3.75 26.03
CA ARG A 99 -1.27 3.02 27.23
C ARG A 99 -1.48 1.53 26.94
N LYS A 100 -1.78 1.17 25.70
CA LYS A 100 -1.98 -0.22 25.25
C LYS A 100 -0.72 -0.87 24.68
N GLY A 101 0.44 -0.23 24.79
CA GLY A 101 1.73 -0.83 24.47
C GLY A 101 2.41 -0.29 23.21
N ALA A 102 1.83 0.71 22.51
CA ALA A 102 2.55 1.35 21.41
C ALA A 102 3.72 2.18 21.93
N THR A 103 4.83 2.16 21.21
CA THR A 103 6.01 2.98 21.55
C THR A 103 5.81 4.40 20.99
N PRO A 104 5.84 5.44 21.84
CA PRO A 104 5.73 6.81 21.37
C PRO A 104 6.99 7.22 20.58
N VAL A 105 6.82 8.01 19.51
CA VAL A 105 7.90 8.57 18.70
C VAL A 105 7.95 10.07 18.89
N GLU A 106 6.97 10.84 18.40
CA GLU A 106 6.90 12.28 18.54
C GLU A 106 5.44 12.75 18.39
N GLY A 107 5.00 13.66 19.24
CA GLY A 107 3.64 14.23 19.20
C GLY A 107 2.58 13.12 19.22
N THR A 108 1.78 13.04 18.18
CA THR A 108 0.73 12.02 18.01
C THR A 108 1.21 10.79 17.19
N THR A 109 2.53 10.62 17.07
CA THR A 109 3.14 9.53 16.28
C THR A 109 3.62 8.42 17.22
N VAL A 110 3.32 7.19 16.86
CA VAL A 110 3.80 5.97 17.51
C VAL A 110 4.56 5.10 16.51
N ALA A 111 5.42 4.22 17.02
CA ALA A 111 6.07 3.22 16.19
C ALA A 111 5.03 2.26 15.59
N GLY A 112 5.21 1.86 14.36
CA GLY A 112 4.37 0.91 13.66
C GLY A 112 5.10 -0.40 13.38
N PHE A 113 5.42 -0.67 12.11
CA PHE A 113 6.03 -1.91 11.65
C PHE A 113 7.42 -1.62 11.07
N GLY A 114 8.47 -2.05 11.77
CA GLY A 114 9.84 -1.63 11.45
C GLY A 114 10.00 -0.12 11.60
N ASP A 115 10.46 0.55 10.53
CA ASP A 115 10.61 2.01 10.52
C ASP A 115 9.38 2.75 9.93
N LEU A 116 8.29 2.05 9.61
CA LEU A 116 7.00 2.69 9.35
C LEU A 116 6.41 3.20 10.66
N ALA A 117 6.19 4.51 10.77
CA ALA A 117 5.50 5.11 11.89
C ALA A 117 3.99 5.25 11.63
N LEU A 118 3.19 5.28 12.69
CA LEU A 118 1.76 5.56 12.66
C LEU A 118 1.50 6.92 13.30
N ARG A 119 0.86 7.83 12.57
CA ARG A 119 0.53 9.17 13.06
C ARG A 119 -0.97 9.35 13.13
N PHE A 120 -1.47 9.80 14.27
CA PHE A 120 -2.88 10.20 14.43
C PHE A 120 -3.02 11.67 14.09
N VAL A 121 -3.94 12.02 13.20
CA VAL A 121 -4.15 13.41 12.74
C VAL A 121 -5.64 13.75 12.72
N GLY A 122 -5.98 14.99 13.03
CA GLY A 122 -7.35 15.50 12.91
C GLY A 122 -7.67 15.91 11.47
N ARG A 123 -8.96 16.15 11.20
CA ARG A 123 -9.44 16.70 9.91
C ARG A 123 -8.89 18.09 9.63
N ASP A 124 -8.44 18.78 10.67
CA ASP A 124 -7.81 20.11 10.64
C ASP A 124 -6.30 20.07 10.40
N ASP A 125 -5.73 18.88 10.17
CA ASP A 125 -4.29 18.75 9.86
C ASP A 125 -3.94 19.55 8.59
N PRO A 126 -2.95 20.45 8.66
CA PRO A 126 -2.60 21.30 7.52
C PRO A 126 -2.09 20.54 6.28
N LEU A 127 -1.60 19.31 6.43
CA LEU A 127 -1.22 18.45 5.31
C LEU A 127 -2.45 17.94 4.54
N LEU A 128 -3.64 18.00 5.14
CA LEU A 128 -4.90 17.67 4.48
C LEU A 128 -5.53 18.86 3.77
N ALA A 129 -5.06 20.09 4.05
CA ALA A 129 -5.58 21.28 3.37
C ALA A 129 -5.36 21.17 1.85
N GLY A 130 -6.42 21.38 1.08
CA GLY A 130 -6.39 21.28 -0.38
C GLY A 130 -7.78 21.37 -0.99
N PRO A 131 -7.89 21.20 -2.31
CA PRO A 131 -9.18 21.18 -2.98
C PRO A 131 -10.00 19.96 -2.54
N GLU A 132 -11.31 20.09 -2.64
CA GLU A 132 -12.23 18.96 -2.46
C GLU A 132 -11.89 17.81 -3.41
N PRO A 133 -12.02 16.55 -2.95
CA PRO A 133 -11.76 15.39 -3.78
C PRO A 133 -12.64 15.39 -5.04
N ASP A 134 -12.02 15.19 -6.21
CA ASP A 134 -12.76 15.01 -7.45
C ASP A 134 -13.40 13.61 -7.47
N PRO A 135 -14.75 13.51 -7.48
CA PRO A 135 -15.43 12.21 -7.55
C PRO A 135 -15.23 11.48 -8.88
N ALA A 136 -14.79 12.18 -9.94
CA ALA A 136 -14.47 11.60 -11.25
C ALA A 136 -12.98 11.23 -11.39
N ALA A 137 -12.20 11.35 -10.31
CA ALA A 137 -10.79 10.98 -10.33
C ALA A 137 -10.61 9.49 -10.70
N LEU A 138 -9.55 9.20 -11.45
CA LEU A 138 -9.23 7.84 -11.90
C LEU A 138 -8.96 6.88 -10.74
N LEU A 139 -8.25 7.38 -9.72
CA LEU A 139 -7.95 6.69 -8.47
C LEU A 139 -8.70 7.40 -7.34
N GLN A 140 -9.50 6.65 -6.57
CA GLN A 140 -10.46 7.22 -5.63
C GLN A 140 -9.93 7.32 -4.21
N GLU A 141 -9.33 6.26 -3.71
CA GLU A 141 -8.84 6.14 -2.33
C GLU A 141 -7.76 5.07 -2.21
N ILE A 142 -7.06 5.04 -1.08
CA ILE A 142 -6.19 3.93 -0.71
C ILE A 142 -7.07 2.83 -0.12
N ASP A 143 -7.15 1.67 -0.79
CA ASP A 143 -7.91 0.50 -0.35
C ASP A 143 -7.18 -0.20 0.82
N HIS A 144 -5.89 -0.45 0.65
CA HIS A 144 -5.04 -1.06 1.68
C HIS A 144 -3.55 -0.78 1.47
N LEU A 145 -2.77 -1.05 2.52
CA LEU A 145 -1.31 -1.11 2.46
C LEU A 145 -0.87 -2.55 2.72
N ALA A 146 0.07 -3.06 1.93
CA ALA A 146 0.74 -4.32 2.22
C ALA A 146 2.07 -4.05 2.94
N VAL A 147 2.21 -4.64 4.10
CA VAL A 147 3.38 -4.49 4.97
C VAL A 147 4.05 -5.85 5.11
N CYS A 148 5.29 -5.96 4.65
CA CYS A 148 6.10 -7.15 4.89
C CYS A 148 6.78 -7.07 6.25
N VAL A 149 6.74 -8.16 6.99
CA VAL A 149 7.37 -8.29 8.31
C VAL A 149 8.30 -9.51 8.34
N PRO A 150 9.40 -9.48 9.12
CA PRO A 150 10.33 -10.61 9.24
C PRO A 150 9.66 -11.88 9.73
N ALA A 151 10.22 -13.02 9.34
CA ALA A 151 9.74 -14.34 9.79
C ALA A 151 9.63 -14.42 11.32
N GLY A 152 8.51 -14.98 11.81
CA GLY A 152 8.21 -15.11 13.24
C GLY A 152 7.65 -13.84 13.87
N THR A 153 7.45 -12.74 13.10
CA THR A 153 6.95 -11.47 13.64
C THR A 153 5.51 -11.11 13.23
N LEU A 154 4.87 -11.91 12.37
CA LEU A 154 3.48 -11.68 11.97
C LEU A 154 2.51 -11.71 13.16
N ALA A 155 2.58 -12.73 14.00
CA ALA A 155 1.70 -12.84 15.15
C ALA A 155 1.91 -11.70 16.18
N PRO A 156 3.13 -11.25 16.53
CA PRO A 156 3.35 -10.02 17.26
C PRO A 156 2.78 -8.76 16.59
N ALA A 157 2.95 -8.61 15.27
CA ALA A 157 2.43 -7.47 14.52
C ALA A 157 0.89 -7.41 14.53
N VAL A 158 0.24 -8.56 14.39
CA VAL A 158 -1.22 -8.68 14.50
C VAL A 158 -1.69 -8.32 15.90
N ARG A 159 -1.08 -8.90 16.95
CA ARG A 159 -1.42 -8.54 18.34
C ARG A 159 -1.24 -7.05 18.60
N TYR A 160 -0.16 -6.45 18.12
CA TYR A 160 0.05 -5.00 18.21
C TYR A 160 -1.10 -4.22 17.55
N SER A 161 -1.54 -4.66 16.36
CA SER A 161 -2.66 -4.04 15.66
C SER A 161 -3.98 -4.15 16.44
N GLU A 162 -4.23 -5.30 17.09
CA GLU A 162 -5.44 -5.53 17.89
C GLU A 162 -5.39 -4.78 19.23
N ASP A 163 -4.32 -4.95 19.98
CA ASP A 163 -4.21 -4.45 21.35
C ASP A 163 -3.99 -2.93 21.39
N ALA A 164 -3.01 -2.43 20.60
CA ALA A 164 -2.63 -1.03 20.65
C ALA A 164 -3.44 -0.15 19.70
N LEU A 165 -3.77 -0.64 18.49
CA LEU A 165 -4.49 0.15 17.48
C LEU A 165 -6.00 -0.14 17.46
N GLY A 166 -6.48 -1.18 18.15
CA GLY A 166 -7.89 -1.57 18.20
C GLY A 166 -8.42 -2.08 16.86
N PHE A 167 -7.53 -2.54 15.96
CA PHE A 167 -7.92 -3.19 14.72
C PHE A 167 -8.38 -4.62 15.00
N ARG A 168 -8.90 -5.30 14.00
CA ARG A 168 -9.29 -6.71 14.08
C ARG A 168 -8.82 -7.45 12.84
N VAL A 169 -8.50 -8.71 12.99
CA VAL A 169 -8.24 -9.61 11.87
C VAL A 169 -9.55 -9.84 11.12
N ILE A 170 -9.56 -9.56 9.82
CA ILE A 170 -10.71 -9.80 8.94
C ILE A 170 -10.47 -10.91 7.94
N PHE A 171 -9.20 -11.26 7.70
CA PHE A 171 -8.81 -12.33 6.77
C PHE A 171 -7.47 -12.93 7.17
N SER A 172 -7.27 -14.24 6.93
CA SER A 172 -6.01 -14.94 7.18
C SER A 172 -5.82 -16.01 6.13
N GLU A 173 -4.62 -16.15 5.61
CA GLU A 173 -4.32 -17.11 4.59
C GLU A 173 -2.87 -17.60 4.67
N TYR A 174 -2.67 -18.88 4.35
CA TYR A 174 -1.35 -19.46 4.06
C TYR A 174 -1.28 -19.77 2.57
N LEU A 175 -0.31 -19.16 1.89
CA LEU A 175 -0.15 -19.24 0.44
C LEU A 175 1.09 -20.06 0.10
N GLU A 176 0.89 -21.16 -0.60
CA GLU A 176 1.97 -21.94 -1.20
C GLU A 176 2.06 -21.68 -2.71
N ILE A 177 3.25 -21.33 -3.18
CA ILE A 177 3.51 -20.98 -4.58
C ILE A 177 4.81 -21.64 -5.03
N GLY A 178 4.68 -22.77 -5.73
CA GLY A 178 5.83 -23.58 -6.10
C GLY A 178 6.57 -24.09 -4.85
N THR A 179 7.85 -23.73 -4.73
CA THR A 179 8.70 -24.06 -3.58
C THR A 179 8.68 -23.03 -2.46
N GLN A 180 7.98 -21.90 -2.65
CA GLN A 180 7.89 -20.79 -1.72
C GLN A 180 6.55 -20.79 -0.98
N ALA A 181 6.49 -20.16 0.19
CA ALA A 181 5.24 -19.90 0.89
C ALA A 181 5.30 -18.65 1.76
N MET A 182 4.12 -18.14 2.10
CA MET A 182 3.97 -17.00 3.02
C MET A 182 2.70 -17.12 3.85
N ASN A 183 2.72 -16.52 5.02
CA ASN A 183 1.54 -16.23 5.83
C ASN A 183 1.06 -14.80 5.56
N SER A 184 -0.24 -14.63 5.40
CA SER A 184 -0.90 -13.35 5.25
C SER A 184 -2.01 -13.19 6.28
N GLN A 185 -2.05 -12.04 6.97
CA GLN A 185 -3.16 -11.66 7.82
C GLN A 185 -3.56 -10.22 7.52
N VAL A 186 -4.84 -10.00 7.32
CA VAL A 186 -5.37 -8.65 7.08
C VAL A 186 -6.02 -8.14 8.35
N VAL A 187 -5.52 -7.00 8.81
CA VAL A 187 -6.10 -6.28 9.96
C VAL A 187 -6.77 -5.00 9.48
N GLN A 188 -7.92 -4.69 10.06
CA GLN A 188 -8.73 -3.55 9.67
C GLN A 188 -9.24 -2.78 10.88
N SER A 189 -9.28 -1.45 10.75
CA SER A 189 -9.90 -0.58 11.74
C SER A 189 -11.40 -0.85 11.87
N PRO A 190 -12.02 -0.58 13.04
CA PRO A 190 -13.45 -0.85 13.25
C PRO A 190 -14.39 -0.17 12.25
N CYS A 191 -14.00 0.99 11.71
CA CYS A 191 -14.77 1.70 10.68
C CYS A 191 -14.55 1.17 9.26
N GLY A 192 -13.61 0.23 9.06
CA GLY A 192 -13.23 -0.28 7.74
C GLY A 192 -12.33 0.65 6.91
N GLY A 193 -12.02 1.85 7.41
CA GLY A 193 -11.31 2.88 6.63
C GLY A 193 -9.77 2.75 6.62
N VAL A 194 -9.20 1.86 7.42
CA VAL A 194 -7.76 1.54 7.40
C VAL A 194 -7.59 0.04 7.35
N THR A 195 -6.99 -0.45 6.28
CA THR A 195 -6.74 -1.88 6.06
C THR A 195 -5.26 -2.11 5.81
N LEU A 196 -4.67 -3.04 6.56
CA LEU A 196 -3.28 -3.46 6.41
C LEU A 196 -3.22 -4.96 6.13
N THR A 197 -2.57 -5.32 5.05
CA THR A 197 -2.22 -6.71 4.73
C THR A 197 -0.81 -6.97 5.26
N LEU A 198 -0.69 -7.76 6.33
CA LEU A 198 0.59 -8.12 6.96
C LEU A 198 1.08 -9.43 6.34
N LEU A 199 2.30 -9.43 5.82
CA LEU A 199 2.89 -10.55 5.07
C LEU A 199 4.19 -11.01 5.73
N GLU A 200 4.31 -12.31 5.98
CA GLU A 200 5.49 -12.94 6.56
C GLU A 200 5.95 -14.11 5.67
N PRO A 201 7.27 -14.26 5.37
CA PRO A 201 7.75 -15.41 4.62
C PRO A 201 7.75 -16.68 5.50
N ASP A 202 7.50 -17.83 4.88
CA ASP A 202 7.69 -19.12 5.53
C ASP A 202 9.13 -19.63 5.28
N THR A 203 10.00 -19.47 6.28
CA THR A 203 11.41 -19.86 6.21
C THR A 203 11.65 -21.38 6.19
N SER A 204 10.60 -22.20 6.30
CA SER A 204 10.71 -23.66 6.07
C SER A 204 10.69 -23.99 4.57
N ARG A 205 10.44 -23.02 3.72
CA ARG A 205 10.40 -23.10 2.27
C ARG A 205 11.58 -22.36 1.64
N GLU A 206 11.70 -22.41 0.32
CA GLU A 206 12.72 -21.61 -0.38
C GLU A 206 12.44 -20.11 -0.28
N PRO A 207 13.49 -19.24 -0.21
CA PRO A 207 13.32 -17.81 -0.14
C PRO A 207 12.49 -17.26 -1.31
N GLY A 208 11.47 -16.47 -0.98
CA GLY A 208 10.51 -15.94 -1.93
C GLY A 208 10.61 -14.42 -2.16
N GLN A 209 9.52 -13.88 -2.67
CA GLN A 209 9.41 -12.43 -2.93
C GLN A 209 9.47 -11.62 -1.64
N ILE A 210 8.85 -12.12 -0.56
CA ILE A 210 8.83 -11.41 0.74
C ILE A 210 10.23 -11.37 1.33
N ASP A 211 10.99 -12.47 1.27
CA ASP A 211 12.39 -12.50 1.73
C ASP A 211 13.23 -11.45 0.99
N ARG A 212 13.11 -11.42 -0.35
CA ARG A 212 13.85 -10.45 -1.16
C ARG A 212 13.46 -9.01 -0.89
N PHE A 213 12.17 -8.75 -0.61
CA PHE A 213 11.74 -7.43 -0.17
C PHE A 213 12.40 -7.05 1.16
N LEU A 214 12.34 -7.93 2.16
CA LEU A 214 12.91 -7.68 3.49
C LEU A 214 14.42 -7.43 3.43
N ASP A 215 15.14 -8.18 2.60
CA ASP A 215 16.58 -8.00 2.38
C ASP A 215 16.86 -6.65 1.71
N ALA A 216 16.17 -6.32 0.63
CA ALA A 216 16.38 -5.08 -0.12
C ALA A 216 15.94 -3.83 0.65
N ASN A 217 14.87 -3.95 1.44
CA ASN A 217 14.36 -2.90 2.32
C ASN A 217 15.13 -2.79 3.65
N ALA A 218 16.03 -3.74 3.94
CA ALA A 218 16.72 -3.85 5.21
C ALA A 218 15.76 -3.94 6.43
N GLY A 219 14.71 -4.75 6.31
CA GLY A 219 13.72 -5.00 7.35
C GLY A 219 12.28 -4.81 6.93
N ALA A 220 11.38 -4.73 7.92
CA ALA A 220 9.95 -4.54 7.69
C ALA A 220 9.65 -3.21 6.98
N GLY A 221 8.58 -3.19 6.18
CA GLY A 221 8.16 -1.97 5.50
C GLY A 221 6.98 -2.19 4.56
N VAL A 222 6.49 -1.10 3.98
CA VAL A 222 5.38 -1.13 3.02
C VAL A 222 5.89 -1.58 1.66
N GLN A 223 5.36 -2.70 1.17
CA GLN A 223 5.68 -3.24 -0.15
C GLN A 223 4.84 -2.60 -1.25
N HIS A 224 3.55 -2.35 -1.00
CA HIS A 224 2.68 -1.70 -1.97
C HIS A 224 1.53 -0.91 -1.33
N LEU A 225 1.00 0.02 -2.12
CA LEU A 225 -0.29 0.67 -1.90
C LEU A 225 -1.26 0.19 -2.95
N ALA A 226 -2.46 -0.23 -2.52
CA ALA A 226 -3.56 -0.52 -3.42
C ALA A 226 -4.46 0.71 -3.53
N TYR A 227 -4.68 1.17 -4.76
CA TYR A 227 -5.58 2.28 -5.07
C TYR A 227 -6.90 1.75 -5.63
N ARG A 228 -8.00 2.13 -4.99
CA ARG A 228 -9.32 1.83 -5.50
C ARG A 228 -9.65 2.68 -6.72
N THR A 229 -10.26 2.05 -7.71
CA THR A 229 -10.86 2.68 -8.88
C THR A 229 -12.25 2.12 -9.12
N ASP A 230 -13.14 2.90 -9.74
CA ASP A 230 -14.48 2.47 -10.11
C ASP A 230 -14.54 1.83 -11.51
N ASP A 231 -13.46 1.93 -12.31
CA ASP A 231 -13.29 1.29 -13.62
C ASP A 231 -11.81 0.94 -13.84
N VAL A 232 -11.43 -0.26 -13.41
CA VAL A 232 -10.03 -0.74 -13.51
C VAL A 232 -9.58 -0.87 -14.97
N ALA A 233 -10.47 -1.19 -15.90
CA ALA A 233 -10.11 -1.34 -17.30
C ALA A 233 -9.75 0.02 -17.93
N THR A 234 -10.52 1.06 -17.63
CA THR A 234 -10.20 2.44 -18.03
C THR A 234 -8.96 2.96 -17.32
N ALA A 235 -8.80 2.65 -16.01
CA ALA A 235 -7.63 3.05 -15.25
C ALA A 235 -6.35 2.46 -15.86
N VAL A 236 -6.31 1.15 -16.12
CA VAL A 236 -5.13 0.49 -16.71
C VAL A 236 -4.80 1.06 -18.09
N ARG A 237 -5.78 1.24 -18.97
CA ARG A 237 -5.52 1.82 -20.31
C ARG A 237 -4.96 3.24 -20.21
N THR A 238 -5.53 4.04 -19.33
CA THR A 238 -5.10 5.43 -19.14
C THR A 238 -3.68 5.51 -18.60
N LEU A 239 -3.37 4.76 -17.56
CA LEU A 239 -2.05 4.75 -16.94
C LEU A 239 -0.99 4.12 -17.85
N ALA A 240 -1.32 3.02 -18.56
CA ALA A 240 -0.43 2.44 -19.57
C ALA A 240 -0.12 3.43 -20.69
N GLY A 241 -1.14 4.19 -21.15
CA GLY A 241 -0.97 5.26 -22.15
C GLY A 241 -0.07 6.42 -21.68
N ARG A 242 0.11 6.59 -20.36
CA ARG A 242 1.05 7.56 -19.73
C ARG A 242 2.42 6.97 -19.44
N GLY A 243 2.63 5.66 -19.68
CA GLY A 243 3.93 5.01 -19.49
C GLY A 243 4.03 4.10 -18.26
N VAL A 244 2.97 3.96 -17.46
CA VAL A 244 2.96 2.99 -16.35
C VAL A 244 3.06 1.57 -16.90
N SER A 245 4.03 0.81 -16.41
CA SER A 245 4.20 -0.60 -16.76
C SER A 245 3.54 -1.50 -15.72
N PHE A 246 2.76 -2.48 -16.18
CA PHE A 246 2.10 -3.45 -15.33
C PHE A 246 2.75 -4.82 -15.42
N LEU A 247 2.57 -5.65 -14.39
CA LEU A 247 2.97 -7.05 -14.42
C LEU A 247 2.10 -7.82 -15.40
N THR A 248 2.71 -8.74 -16.14
CA THR A 248 2.01 -9.61 -17.06
C THR A 248 1.52 -10.87 -16.36
N THR A 249 0.29 -11.27 -16.65
CA THR A 249 -0.31 -12.51 -16.15
C THR A 249 -0.26 -13.60 -17.22
N PRO A 250 0.13 -14.84 -16.84
CA PRO A 250 0.15 -15.96 -17.78
C PRO A 250 -1.16 -16.18 -18.52
N GLY A 251 -1.11 -16.49 -19.82
CA GLY A 251 -2.30 -16.80 -20.62
C GLY A 251 -3.14 -17.93 -20.05
N THR A 252 -2.49 -18.94 -19.45
CA THR A 252 -3.09 -20.09 -18.77
C THR A 252 -4.00 -19.69 -17.60
N TYR A 253 -3.75 -18.53 -16.96
CA TYR A 253 -4.63 -18.00 -15.93
C TYR A 253 -6.03 -17.72 -16.49
N TYR A 254 -6.10 -17.07 -17.65
CA TYR A 254 -7.38 -16.71 -18.31
C TYR A 254 -8.08 -17.90 -18.93
N ASP A 255 -7.33 -18.91 -19.39
CA ASP A 255 -7.91 -20.16 -19.92
C ASP A 255 -8.62 -20.95 -18.82
N ALA A 256 -8.17 -20.82 -17.58
CA ALA A 256 -8.77 -21.48 -16.42
C ALA A 256 -10.00 -20.75 -15.85
N LEU A 257 -10.24 -19.47 -16.18
CA LEU A 257 -11.31 -18.66 -15.59
C LEU A 257 -12.71 -19.28 -15.71
N PRO A 258 -13.16 -19.79 -16.88
CA PRO A 258 -14.50 -20.35 -16.98
C PRO A 258 -14.76 -21.52 -16.04
N GLY A 259 -13.74 -22.35 -15.79
CA GLY A 259 -13.83 -23.47 -14.86
C GLY A 259 -13.73 -23.06 -13.38
N ARG A 260 -13.06 -21.93 -13.09
CA ARG A 260 -12.81 -21.45 -11.73
C ARG A 260 -13.94 -20.55 -11.21
N LEU A 261 -14.40 -19.61 -12.02
CA LEU A 261 -15.34 -18.55 -11.63
C LEU A 261 -16.63 -18.53 -12.45
N GLY A 262 -16.70 -19.23 -13.57
CA GLY A 262 -17.80 -19.08 -14.52
C GLY A 262 -17.73 -17.74 -15.25
N ASP A 263 -18.86 -17.02 -15.25
CA ASP A 263 -18.94 -15.70 -15.91
C ASP A 263 -18.29 -14.60 -15.04
N THR A 264 -17.56 -13.71 -15.72
CA THR A 264 -16.96 -12.54 -15.07
C THR A 264 -17.64 -11.26 -15.58
N GLU A 265 -17.84 -10.28 -14.67
CA GLU A 265 -18.50 -9.01 -15.01
C GLU A 265 -17.67 -8.17 -16.00
N ILE A 266 -16.34 -8.26 -15.96
CA ILE A 266 -15.47 -7.78 -17.02
C ILE A 266 -15.21 -8.97 -17.95
N PRO A 267 -15.49 -8.87 -19.28
CA PRO A 267 -15.29 -9.98 -20.20
C PRO A 267 -13.86 -10.53 -20.17
N ALA A 268 -13.70 -11.87 -20.17
CA ALA A 268 -12.41 -12.54 -20.07
C ALA A 268 -11.39 -12.09 -21.13
N ARG A 269 -11.84 -11.70 -22.33
CA ARG A 269 -10.96 -11.11 -23.37
C ARG A 269 -10.33 -9.78 -22.90
N VAL A 270 -11.09 -8.95 -22.18
CA VAL A 270 -10.61 -7.65 -21.66
C VAL A 270 -9.65 -7.89 -20.48
N LEU A 271 -9.99 -8.84 -19.60
CA LEU A 271 -9.09 -9.24 -18.53
C LEU A 271 -7.72 -9.68 -19.07
N ARG A 272 -7.72 -10.53 -20.09
CA ARG A 272 -6.49 -11.00 -20.75
C ARG A 272 -5.74 -9.87 -21.47
N GLU A 273 -6.44 -9.02 -22.20
CA GLU A 273 -5.85 -7.87 -22.92
C GLU A 273 -5.08 -6.95 -21.96
N LEU A 274 -5.66 -6.70 -20.79
CA LEU A 274 -5.15 -5.75 -19.81
C LEU A 274 -4.34 -6.38 -18.67
N ASN A 275 -4.11 -7.68 -18.71
CA ASN A 275 -3.47 -8.46 -17.64
C ASN A 275 -4.19 -8.36 -16.28
N LEU A 276 -5.50 -8.10 -16.28
CA LEU A 276 -6.30 -8.00 -15.06
C LEU A 276 -6.53 -9.36 -14.43
N LEU A 277 -6.32 -9.43 -13.13
CA LEU A 277 -6.66 -10.57 -12.31
C LEU A 277 -8.11 -10.41 -11.81
N VAL A 278 -8.82 -11.52 -11.66
CA VAL A 278 -10.17 -11.54 -11.10
C VAL A 278 -10.32 -12.65 -10.10
N ASP A 279 -10.92 -12.34 -8.98
CA ASP A 279 -11.36 -13.34 -8.00
C ASP A 279 -12.76 -13.01 -7.51
N GLN A 280 -13.37 -13.94 -6.76
CA GLN A 280 -14.77 -13.83 -6.33
C GLN A 280 -14.92 -14.38 -4.92
N ASP A 281 -15.74 -13.68 -4.13
CA ASP A 281 -16.24 -14.17 -2.84
C ASP A 281 -17.78 -14.15 -2.81
N HIS A 282 -18.34 -14.35 -1.60
CA HIS A 282 -19.80 -14.33 -1.42
C HIS A 282 -20.44 -12.97 -1.72
N GLY A 283 -19.68 -11.87 -1.67
CA GLY A 283 -20.16 -10.51 -1.88
C GLY A 283 -20.13 -10.08 -3.35
N GLY A 284 -19.27 -10.68 -4.17
CA GLY A 284 -19.10 -10.28 -5.57
C GLY A 284 -17.71 -10.55 -6.14
N GLN A 285 -17.32 -9.75 -7.12
CA GLN A 285 -16.04 -9.88 -7.81
C GLN A 285 -15.05 -8.78 -7.43
N LEU A 286 -13.77 -9.14 -7.47
CA LEU A 286 -12.61 -8.30 -7.25
C LEU A 286 -11.75 -8.34 -8.50
N PHE A 287 -11.36 -7.18 -9.01
CA PHE A 287 -10.42 -7.04 -10.13
C PHE A 287 -9.19 -6.29 -9.66
N GLN A 288 -8.00 -6.80 -9.99
CA GLN A 288 -6.76 -6.17 -9.55
C GLN A 288 -5.62 -6.35 -10.55
N ILE A 289 -4.65 -5.45 -10.50
CA ILE A 289 -3.41 -5.52 -11.26
C ILE A 289 -2.30 -4.78 -10.51
N PHE A 290 -1.07 -5.22 -10.72
CA PHE A 290 0.11 -4.68 -10.05
C PHE A 290 1.03 -4.00 -11.06
N THR A 291 1.60 -2.87 -10.66
CA THR A 291 2.62 -2.19 -11.47
C THR A 291 3.97 -2.87 -11.31
N ARG A 292 4.83 -2.71 -12.31
CA ARG A 292 6.26 -2.96 -12.13
C ARG A 292 6.84 -1.91 -11.20
N SER A 293 7.72 -2.32 -10.30
CA SER A 293 8.42 -1.37 -9.44
C SER A 293 9.29 -0.43 -10.28
N THR A 294 9.22 0.86 -9.97
CA THR A 294 10.12 1.89 -10.49
C THR A 294 11.21 2.28 -9.46
N HIS A 295 11.17 1.68 -8.27
CA HIS A 295 12.14 1.92 -7.22
C HIS A 295 13.46 1.20 -7.51
N PRO A 296 14.62 1.85 -7.27
CA PRO A 296 15.93 1.26 -7.57
C PRO A 296 16.19 -0.08 -6.86
N ARG A 297 15.58 -0.31 -5.70
CA ARG A 297 15.70 -1.55 -4.92
C ARG A 297 14.58 -2.54 -5.17
N ASN A 298 13.60 -2.24 -6.04
CA ASN A 298 12.38 -3.02 -6.25
C ASN A 298 11.58 -3.27 -4.95
N THR A 299 11.60 -2.31 -4.02
CA THR A 299 10.98 -2.42 -2.70
C THR A 299 9.57 -1.84 -2.64
N PHE A 300 9.09 -1.17 -3.68
CA PHE A 300 7.76 -0.59 -3.69
C PHE A 300 7.13 -0.69 -5.08
N PHE A 301 5.84 -1.01 -5.11
CA PHE A 301 5.00 -0.96 -6.30
C PHE A 301 3.57 -0.53 -5.94
N GLN A 302 2.72 -0.34 -6.95
CA GLN A 302 1.33 0.04 -6.76
C GLN A 302 0.40 -1.05 -7.28
N GLU A 303 -0.77 -1.14 -6.68
CA GLU A 303 -1.86 -1.98 -7.09
C GLU A 303 -3.05 -1.11 -7.50
N LEU A 304 -3.76 -1.50 -8.56
CA LEU A 304 -5.09 -0.99 -8.86
C LEU A 304 -6.11 -2.05 -8.51
N ILE A 305 -7.17 -1.66 -7.81
CA ILE A 305 -8.20 -2.57 -7.36
C ILE A 305 -9.60 -1.99 -7.63
N GLU A 306 -10.48 -2.82 -8.21
CA GLU A 306 -11.91 -2.53 -8.32
C GLU A 306 -12.69 -3.61 -7.59
N ARG A 307 -13.52 -3.19 -6.63
CA ARG A 307 -14.37 -4.09 -5.84
C ARG A 307 -15.82 -3.96 -6.30
N ARG A 308 -16.38 -5.02 -6.85
CA ARG A 308 -17.80 -5.14 -7.18
C ARG A 308 -18.47 -6.06 -6.17
N GLY A 309 -18.56 -5.58 -4.94
CA GLY A 309 -19.15 -6.29 -3.82
C GLY A 309 -18.20 -7.20 -3.04
N ALA A 310 -17.06 -7.62 -3.61
CA ALA A 310 -16.12 -8.48 -2.91
C ALA A 310 -15.43 -7.76 -1.74
N GLY A 311 -15.37 -8.45 -0.59
CA GLY A 311 -14.72 -7.99 0.63
C GLY A 311 -13.35 -8.62 0.89
N THR A 312 -12.95 -9.65 0.13
CA THR A 312 -11.70 -10.39 0.31
C THR A 312 -10.57 -9.87 -0.60
N PHE A 313 -9.39 -10.48 -0.47
CA PHE A 313 -8.16 -10.04 -1.11
C PHE A 313 -7.69 -10.95 -2.26
N GLY A 314 -8.56 -11.88 -2.71
CA GLY A 314 -8.35 -12.67 -3.89
C GLY A 314 -7.16 -13.64 -3.84
N SER A 315 -7.28 -14.72 -3.10
CA SER A 315 -6.22 -15.73 -2.92
C SER A 315 -5.63 -16.27 -4.22
N ALA A 316 -6.47 -16.54 -5.21
CA ALA A 316 -6.00 -17.01 -6.50
C ALA A 316 -5.26 -15.91 -7.28
N ASN A 317 -5.59 -14.64 -7.04
CA ASN A 317 -4.89 -13.51 -7.64
C ASN A 317 -3.49 -13.33 -7.06
N ILE A 318 -3.33 -13.52 -5.75
CA ILE A 318 -2.02 -13.46 -5.09
C ILE A 318 -1.10 -14.53 -5.67
N LYS A 319 -1.59 -15.76 -5.85
CA LYS A 319 -0.83 -16.82 -6.52
C LYS A 319 -0.42 -16.42 -7.94
N ALA A 320 -1.34 -15.87 -8.73
CA ALA A 320 -1.04 -15.43 -10.09
C ALA A 320 0.00 -14.29 -10.12
N LEU A 321 -0.03 -13.36 -9.15
CA LEU A 321 1.01 -12.33 -9.00
C LEU A 321 2.39 -12.96 -8.80
N TYR A 322 2.51 -13.91 -7.88
CA TYR A 322 3.79 -14.57 -7.62
C TYR A 322 4.32 -15.29 -8.85
N GLU A 323 3.47 -16.04 -9.55
CA GLU A 323 3.83 -16.74 -10.77
C GLU A 323 4.30 -15.77 -11.87
N ALA A 324 3.68 -14.58 -11.96
CA ALA A 324 4.07 -13.52 -12.88
C ALA A 324 5.44 -12.93 -12.53
N VAL A 325 5.69 -12.63 -11.26
CA VAL A 325 6.96 -12.08 -10.76
C VAL A 325 8.12 -13.06 -10.94
N GLU A 326 7.92 -14.35 -10.66
CA GLU A 326 8.96 -15.37 -10.84
C GLU A 326 9.33 -15.54 -12.32
N ARG A 327 8.32 -15.50 -13.21
CA ARG A 327 8.57 -15.54 -14.68
C ARG A 327 9.39 -14.34 -15.13
N GLU A 328 9.02 -13.12 -14.72
CA GLU A 328 9.75 -11.91 -15.09
C GLU A 328 11.23 -11.99 -14.70
N ARG A 329 11.54 -12.63 -13.59
CA ARG A 329 12.92 -12.83 -13.15
C ARG A 329 13.67 -13.86 -13.98
N ALA A 330 13.01 -14.95 -14.33
CA ALA A 330 13.61 -15.96 -15.20
C ALA A 330 13.97 -15.38 -16.59
N ASP A 331 13.12 -14.48 -17.10
CA ASP A 331 13.35 -13.79 -18.38
C ASP A 331 14.42 -12.69 -18.28
N SER A 332 14.76 -12.23 -17.06
CA SER A 332 15.76 -11.17 -16.80
C SER A 332 17.15 -11.70 -16.41
N ALA A 333 17.28 -12.99 -16.17
CA ALA A 333 18.53 -13.69 -15.79
C ALA A 333 19.20 -14.34 -17.00
#